data_147916cf0897a47591ae24066af23a61
#
_entry.id   147916cf0897a47591ae24066af23a61
#
_cell.length_a   1.000
_cell.length_b   1.000
_cell.length_c   1.000
_cell.angle_alpha   90.00
_cell.angle_beta   90.00
_cell.angle_gamma   90.00
#
_symmetry.space_group_name_H-M   'P 1'
#
loop_
_entity.id
_entity.type
_entity.pdbx_description
1 polymer ?
#
loop_
_entity_poly.entity_id
_entity_poly.type
_entity_poly.pdbx_seq_one_letter_code
_entity_poly.pdbx_strand_id
1 'polypeptide(L)'
;MNRTTLNRRQWITASGAIAAAIGTPQMATAAEPISSRTSPHFKLSLAAYSYRRLLQGDKPQLTLADFIDDCAKMQLDGTELTSYYFPPNVTTDQLLELKRQAFLLGLSISGTAVGNDFGHPAGKEREQQIADVKRWIDNAAVLTAPVIRIFAGHAKKGVPADQSHRLMVEGMQEVCDYAGKLGVFLALENHGGPTATADGLLKLVKDVDSPWFGVNLDTGNFHSDDIYAELEQVAPYALNVQVKVVVSGPDKKKVPTDFARIAKILRDANYRGFAVLEYEENEDPRVECPKYVEILREALA
;
A
#
# COMPACT_ATOMS: atom_id res chain seq x y z
N MET A 1 -8.56 -57.32 -3.91
CA MET A 1 -8.36 -55.95 -3.42
C MET A 1 -9.64 -55.47 -2.76
N ASN A 2 -9.77 -55.62 -1.43
CA ASN A 2 -10.95 -55.21 -0.68
C ASN A 2 -10.90 -53.68 -0.40
N ARG A 3 -11.81 -52.96 -0.98
CA ARG A 3 -12.08 -51.56 -0.61
C ARG A 3 -13.04 -51.57 0.59
N THR A 4 -12.50 -51.31 1.80
CA THR A 4 -13.31 -51.05 2.98
C THR A 4 -13.87 -49.63 2.90
N THR A 5 -15.16 -49.50 2.63
CA THR A 5 -15.89 -48.22 2.73
C THR A 5 -16.25 -47.97 4.18
N LEU A 6 -15.72 -46.91 4.76
CA LEU A 6 -16.08 -46.42 6.08
C LEU A 6 -17.52 -45.90 6.10
N ASN A 7 -18.33 -46.25 7.09
CA ASN A 7 -19.70 -45.79 7.25
C ASN A 7 -19.75 -44.40 7.92
N ARG A 8 -20.89 -43.70 7.86
CA ARG A 8 -21.08 -42.33 8.37
C ARG A 8 -20.72 -42.13 9.86
N ARG A 9 -20.85 -43.18 10.70
CA ARG A 9 -20.48 -43.11 12.13
C ARG A 9 -18.97 -43.18 12.34
N GLN A 10 -18.24 -43.88 11.50
CA GLN A 10 -16.78 -43.94 11.55
C GLN A 10 -16.11 -42.65 11.10
N TRP A 11 -16.75 -41.88 10.26
CA TRP A 11 -16.30 -40.50 9.89
C TRP A 11 -16.41 -39.53 11.06
N ILE A 12 -17.46 -39.63 11.90
CA ILE A 12 -17.68 -38.73 13.04
C ILE A 12 -16.67 -39.00 14.18
N THR A 13 -16.23 -40.24 14.36
CA THR A 13 -15.21 -40.58 15.36
C THR A 13 -13.78 -40.26 14.91
N ALA A 14 -13.49 -40.22 13.60
CA ALA A 14 -12.18 -39.81 13.08
C ALA A 14 -11.98 -38.26 13.09
N SER A 15 -13.04 -37.49 13.16
CA SER A 15 -12.98 -36.02 13.22
C SER A 15 -12.74 -35.45 14.62
N GLY A 16 -12.80 -36.30 15.65
CA GLY A 16 -12.64 -35.86 17.05
C GLY A 16 -11.19 -35.77 17.56
N ALA A 17 -10.20 -36.18 16.77
CA ALA A 17 -8.80 -36.24 17.23
C ALA A 17 -7.87 -35.17 16.60
N ILE A 18 -8.38 -34.21 15.83
CA ILE A 18 -7.57 -33.13 15.21
C ILE A 18 -7.76 -31.77 15.91
N ALA A 19 -8.50 -31.72 17.02
CA ALA A 19 -8.81 -30.48 17.72
C ALA A 19 -7.80 -30.06 18.81
N ALA A 20 -6.58 -30.57 18.83
CA ALA A 20 -5.63 -30.29 19.91
C ALA A 20 -4.25 -29.77 19.46
N ALA A 21 -4.17 -29.12 18.31
CA ALA A 21 -2.95 -28.39 17.90
C ALA A 21 -3.28 -27.13 17.10
N ILE A 22 -4.32 -26.39 17.50
CA ILE A 22 -4.39 -24.97 17.14
C ILE A 22 -3.53 -24.27 18.18
N GLY A 23 -2.22 -24.25 17.93
CA GLY A 23 -1.34 -23.28 18.57
C GLY A 23 -2.00 -21.92 18.43
N THR A 24 -2.15 -21.18 19.52
CA THR A 24 -2.52 -19.77 19.49
C THR A 24 -1.72 -19.13 18.37
N PRO A 25 -2.35 -18.46 17.38
CA PRO A 25 -1.59 -17.73 16.40
C PRO A 25 -0.73 -16.74 17.20
N GLN A 26 0.58 -16.93 17.18
CA GLN A 26 1.51 -15.95 17.68
C GLN A 26 1.31 -14.74 16.79
N MET A 27 0.63 -13.72 17.29
CA MET A 27 0.44 -12.48 16.57
C MET A 27 1.83 -11.95 16.26
N ALA A 28 2.21 -11.96 14.98
CA ALA A 28 3.41 -11.30 14.53
C ALA A 28 3.23 -9.81 14.84
N THR A 29 4.10 -9.23 15.62
CA THR A 29 4.12 -7.79 15.85
C THR A 29 4.53 -7.10 14.55
N ALA A 30 3.90 -5.98 14.21
CA ALA A 30 4.22 -5.19 13.00
C ALA A 30 5.67 -4.66 13.00
N ALA A 31 6.37 -4.76 14.11
CA ALA A 31 7.76 -4.35 14.29
C ALA A 31 8.79 -5.27 13.60
N GLU A 32 8.38 -6.45 13.14
CA GLU A 32 9.29 -7.42 12.52
C GLU A 32 9.30 -7.26 10.99
N PRO A 33 10.48 -7.41 10.35
CA PRO A 33 10.55 -7.47 8.90
C PRO A 33 9.65 -8.56 8.34
N ILE A 34 9.01 -8.28 7.19
CA ILE A 34 8.15 -9.26 6.52
C ILE A 34 9.04 -10.37 5.96
N SER A 35 9.14 -11.48 6.67
CA SER A 35 9.96 -12.60 6.24
C SER A 35 9.25 -13.39 5.14
N SER A 36 9.77 -13.33 3.91
CA SER A 36 9.40 -14.27 2.86
C SER A 36 10.30 -15.50 2.94
N ARG A 37 9.70 -16.70 2.99
CA ARG A 37 10.44 -17.97 2.94
C ARG A 37 10.77 -18.41 1.51
N THR A 38 10.43 -17.61 0.51
CA THR A 38 10.58 -17.91 -0.92
C THR A 38 11.29 -16.77 -1.62
N SER A 39 11.79 -17.01 -2.83
CA SER A 39 12.45 -15.99 -3.67
C SER A 39 11.55 -14.78 -3.92
N PRO A 40 12.12 -13.60 -4.19
CA PRO A 40 11.38 -12.40 -4.58
C PRO A 40 10.41 -12.68 -5.73
N HIS A 41 9.28 -11.98 -5.74
CA HIS A 41 8.32 -12.07 -6.84
C HIS A 41 7.62 -10.73 -6.99
N PHE A 42 7.76 -10.13 -8.15
CA PHE A 42 7.23 -8.81 -8.44
C PHE A 42 6.04 -8.89 -9.37
N LYS A 43 5.06 -8.03 -9.12
CA LYS A 43 3.93 -7.74 -9.99
C LYS A 43 3.96 -6.26 -10.35
N LEU A 44 3.60 -5.91 -11.55
CA LEU A 44 3.59 -4.52 -12.00
C LEU A 44 2.21 -3.89 -11.84
N SER A 45 2.19 -2.66 -11.37
CA SER A 45 0.98 -1.85 -11.27
C SER A 45 1.29 -0.39 -11.61
N LEU A 46 0.23 0.42 -11.79
CA LEU A 46 0.32 1.86 -11.97
C LEU A 46 -0.59 2.55 -10.95
N ALA A 47 -0.07 3.59 -10.30
CA ALA A 47 -0.87 4.43 -9.41
C ALA A 47 -1.72 5.42 -10.20
N ALA A 48 -3.02 5.51 -9.91
CA ALA A 48 -3.91 6.50 -10.51
C ALA A 48 -3.43 7.94 -10.27
N TYR A 49 -2.62 8.16 -9.24
CA TYR A 49 -1.96 9.44 -9.00
C TYR A 49 -1.07 9.90 -10.18
N SER A 50 -0.52 8.96 -10.95
CA SER A 50 0.21 9.28 -12.19
C SER A 50 -0.65 10.06 -13.19
N TYR A 51 -1.96 9.81 -13.19
CA TYR A 51 -2.93 10.45 -14.08
C TYR A 51 -3.68 11.61 -13.43
N ARG A 52 -3.22 12.13 -12.26
CA ARG A 52 -3.90 13.15 -11.45
C ARG A 52 -4.42 14.33 -12.23
N ARG A 53 -3.64 14.83 -13.22
CA ARG A 53 -4.05 15.98 -14.07
C ARG A 53 -5.19 15.67 -15.05
N LEU A 54 -5.40 14.39 -15.35
CA LEU A 54 -6.45 13.91 -16.24
C LEU A 54 -7.70 13.48 -15.47
N LEU A 55 -7.52 13.03 -14.20
CA LEU A 55 -8.58 12.45 -13.36
C LEU A 55 -9.25 13.46 -12.42
N GLN A 56 -8.73 14.68 -12.27
CA GLN A 56 -9.22 15.70 -11.32
C GLN A 56 -9.63 17.01 -12.02
N GLY A 57 -10.23 17.91 -11.24
CA GLY A 57 -10.74 19.21 -11.70
C GLY A 57 -12.25 19.19 -11.98
N ASP A 58 -12.80 20.35 -12.35
CA ASP A 58 -14.24 20.50 -12.57
C ASP A 58 -14.77 19.68 -13.76
N LYS A 59 -13.90 19.38 -14.70
CA LYS A 59 -14.19 18.55 -15.89
C LYS A 59 -13.01 17.62 -16.14
N PRO A 60 -12.93 16.48 -15.43
CA PRO A 60 -11.89 15.50 -15.68
C PRO A 60 -11.88 15.04 -17.14
N GLN A 61 -10.70 14.84 -17.71
CA GLN A 61 -10.55 14.35 -19.07
C GLN A 61 -10.75 12.83 -19.15
N LEU A 62 -10.49 12.12 -18.05
CA LEU A 62 -10.60 10.69 -17.92
C LEU A 62 -11.35 10.32 -16.64
N THR A 63 -11.89 9.12 -16.64
CA THR A 63 -12.46 8.44 -15.46
C THR A 63 -11.49 7.39 -14.92
N LEU A 64 -11.74 6.86 -13.72
CA LEU A 64 -11.01 5.70 -13.21
C LEU A 64 -11.22 4.46 -14.10
N ALA A 65 -12.35 4.34 -14.79
CA ALA A 65 -12.60 3.27 -15.75
C ALA A 65 -11.64 3.38 -16.96
N ASP A 66 -11.45 4.58 -17.50
CA ASP A 66 -10.49 4.82 -18.59
C ASP A 66 -9.04 4.53 -18.13
N PHE A 67 -8.71 4.88 -16.90
CA PHE A 67 -7.41 4.57 -16.31
C PHE A 67 -7.16 3.07 -16.18
N ILE A 68 -8.16 2.29 -15.74
CA ILE A 68 -8.09 0.81 -15.67
C ILE A 68 -7.86 0.23 -17.06
N ASP A 69 -8.56 0.74 -18.10
CA ASP A 69 -8.36 0.31 -19.49
C ASP A 69 -6.94 0.60 -19.98
N ASP A 70 -6.37 1.75 -19.63
CA ASP A 70 -4.98 2.09 -19.97
C ASP A 70 -3.98 1.19 -19.24
N CYS A 71 -4.22 0.82 -17.98
CA CYS A 71 -3.42 -0.19 -17.26
C CYS A 71 -3.41 -1.55 -17.96
N ALA A 72 -4.58 -1.99 -18.44
CA ALA A 72 -4.70 -3.24 -19.19
C ALA A 72 -3.94 -3.21 -20.52
N LYS A 73 -4.00 -2.08 -21.26
CA LYS A 73 -3.24 -1.89 -22.51
C LYS A 73 -1.72 -1.96 -22.29
N MET A 74 -1.24 -1.53 -21.12
CA MET A 74 0.16 -1.63 -20.71
C MET A 74 0.55 -3.02 -20.19
N GLN A 75 -0.38 -4.01 -20.22
CA GLN A 75 -0.16 -5.37 -19.75
C GLN A 75 0.35 -5.43 -18.30
N LEU A 76 -0.24 -4.63 -17.44
CA LEU A 76 0.07 -4.63 -16.01
C LEU A 76 -0.65 -5.80 -15.30
N ASP A 77 -0.15 -6.19 -14.13
CA ASP A 77 -0.79 -7.18 -13.25
C ASP A 77 -1.84 -6.53 -12.34
N GLY A 78 -1.77 -5.22 -12.16
CA GLY A 78 -2.68 -4.49 -11.28
C GLY A 78 -2.82 -3.01 -11.58
N THR A 79 -3.73 -2.39 -10.81
CA THR A 79 -4.01 -0.96 -10.82
C THR A 79 -4.21 -0.47 -9.39
N GLU A 80 -3.57 0.64 -9.01
CA GLU A 80 -3.75 1.27 -7.70
C GLU A 80 -4.71 2.46 -7.83
N LEU A 81 -5.86 2.37 -7.15
CA LEU A 81 -6.94 3.35 -7.27
C LEU A 81 -6.92 4.32 -6.08
N THR A 82 -6.36 5.52 -6.28
CA THR A 82 -6.29 6.56 -5.25
C THR A 82 -7.67 7.14 -4.94
N SER A 83 -8.03 7.28 -3.66
CA SER A 83 -9.34 7.79 -3.20
C SER A 83 -9.71 9.16 -3.75
N TYR A 84 -8.73 9.97 -4.09
CA TYR A 84 -8.90 11.36 -4.54
C TYR A 84 -9.71 11.51 -5.83
N TYR A 85 -9.80 10.45 -6.63
CA TYR A 85 -10.47 10.44 -7.94
C TYR A 85 -11.84 9.77 -7.93
N PHE A 86 -12.28 9.33 -6.75
CA PHE A 86 -13.64 8.85 -6.55
C PHE A 86 -14.57 10.01 -6.18
N PRO A 87 -15.86 9.92 -6.50
CA PRO A 87 -16.85 10.86 -5.96
C PRO A 87 -16.83 10.85 -4.43
N PRO A 88 -17.06 11.98 -3.75
CA PRO A 88 -17.08 12.05 -2.28
C PRO A 88 -18.05 11.04 -1.63
N ASN A 89 -19.15 10.71 -2.31
CA ASN A 89 -20.16 9.76 -1.90
C ASN A 89 -20.19 8.56 -2.85
N VAL A 90 -19.03 7.97 -3.13
CA VAL A 90 -18.96 6.77 -3.99
C VAL A 90 -19.84 5.67 -3.43
N THR A 91 -20.67 5.08 -4.29
CA THR A 91 -21.57 3.99 -3.91
C THR A 91 -20.91 2.63 -4.05
N THR A 92 -21.43 1.64 -3.34
CA THR A 92 -21.00 0.24 -3.47
C THR A 92 -21.09 -0.25 -4.91
N ASP A 93 -22.15 0.11 -5.64
CA ASP A 93 -22.32 -0.29 -7.03
C ASP A 93 -21.21 0.26 -7.94
N GLN A 94 -20.84 1.53 -7.76
CA GLN A 94 -19.71 2.13 -8.50
C GLN A 94 -18.37 1.43 -8.19
N LEU A 95 -18.13 1.07 -6.94
CA LEU A 95 -16.93 0.30 -6.57
C LEU A 95 -16.94 -1.09 -7.22
N LEU A 96 -18.10 -1.78 -7.20
CA LEU A 96 -18.25 -3.09 -7.81
C LEU A 96 -18.13 -3.06 -9.33
N GLU A 97 -18.54 -2.00 -10.01
CA GLU A 97 -18.33 -1.80 -11.45
C GLU A 97 -16.84 -1.71 -11.79
N LEU A 98 -16.06 -0.88 -11.07
CA LEU A 98 -14.61 -0.77 -11.28
C LEU A 98 -13.88 -2.08 -10.98
N LYS A 99 -14.25 -2.75 -9.88
CA LYS A 99 -13.72 -4.08 -9.55
C LYS A 99 -14.00 -5.09 -10.64
N ARG A 100 -15.25 -5.14 -11.14
CA ARG A 100 -15.65 -6.04 -12.23
C ARG A 100 -14.86 -5.76 -13.50
N GLN A 101 -14.69 -4.49 -13.88
CA GLN A 101 -13.91 -4.09 -15.04
C GLN A 101 -12.47 -4.55 -14.91
N ALA A 102 -11.80 -4.22 -13.82
CA ALA A 102 -10.42 -4.66 -13.58
C ALA A 102 -10.28 -6.18 -13.68
N PHE A 103 -11.17 -6.94 -13.03
CA PHE A 103 -11.15 -8.40 -13.08
C PHE A 103 -11.32 -8.96 -14.51
N LEU A 104 -12.24 -8.43 -15.29
CA LEU A 104 -12.47 -8.87 -16.68
C LEU A 104 -11.30 -8.55 -17.61
N LEU A 105 -10.51 -7.53 -17.28
CA LEU A 105 -9.28 -7.16 -17.98
C LEU A 105 -8.05 -7.90 -17.47
N GLY A 106 -8.20 -8.81 -16.51
CA GLY A 106 -7.10 -9.59 -15.93
C GLY A 106 -6.26 -8.82 -14.91
N LEU A 107 -6.75 -7.67 -14.43
CA LEU A 107 -6.06 -6.84 -13.45
C LEU A 107 -6.53 -7.13 -12.02
N SER A 108 -5.61 -7.10 -11.06
CA SER A 108 -5.94 -6.96 -9.65
C SER A 108 -6.07 -5.48 -9.27
N ILE A 109 -6.94 -5.13 -8.32
CA ILE A 109 -6.78 -3.87 -7.60
C ILE A 109 -5.60 -4.07 -6.66
N SER A 110 -4.42 -3.53 -7.00
CA SER A 110 -3.17 -3.78 -6.28
C SER A 110 -3.13 -3.11 -4.91
N GLY A 111 -3.83 -2.00 -4.78
CA GLY A 111 -3.94 -1.19 -3.57
C GLY A 111 -4.79 0.03 -3.81
N THR A 112 -4.89 0.86 -2.79
CA THR A 112 -5.49 2.17 -2.85
C THR A 112 -4.77 3.13 -1.91
N ALA A 113 -5.11 4.41 -1.95
CA ALA A 113 -4.48 5.43 -1.12
C ALA A 113 -5.54 6.40 -0.59
N VAL A 114 -5.39 6.86 0.64
CA VAL A 114 -6.26 7.84 1.26
C VAL A 114 -5.44 9.00 1.86
N GLY A 115 -5.97 10.21 1.78
CA GLY A 115 -5.43 11.37 2.48
C GLY A 115 -5.91 11.38 3.93
N ASN A 116 -4.98 11.53 4.86
CA ASN A 116 -5.28 11.58 6.29
C ASN A 116 -4.20 12.33 7.08
N ASP A 117 -4.52 12.72 8.30
CA ASP A 117 -3.59 13.34 9.25
C ASP A 117 -3.94 12.92 10.68
N PHE A 118 -3.15 12.01 11.27
CA PHE A 118 -3.34 11.53 12.64
C PHE A 118 -2.67 12.42 13.70
N GLY A 119 -1.96 13.49 13.30
CA GLY A 119 -1.31 14.42 14.23
C GLY A 119 -2.26 15.36 14.98
N HIS A 120 -3.57 15.35 14.68
CA HIS A 120 -4.55 16.18 15.38
C HIS A 120 -4.74 15.72 16.82
N PRO A 121 -4.77 16.66 17.80
CA PRO A 121 -5.20 16.38 19.17
C PRO A 121 -6.66 15.92 19.22
N ALA A 122 -7.09 15.39 20.37
CA ALA A 122 -8.47 15.00 20.59
C ALA A 122 -9.45 16.13 20.22
N GLY A 123 -10.53 15.78 19.49
CA GLY A 123 -11.54 16.70 19.00
C GLY A 123 -12.05 16.31 17.61
N LYS A 124 -12.90 17.18 17.07
CA LYS A 124 -13.64 16.91 15.83
C LYS A 124 -12.77 16.60 14.62
N GLU A 125 -11.64 17.31 14.47
CA GLU A 125 -10.70 17.08 13.35
C GLU A 125 -10.13 15.66 13.40
N ARG A 126 -9.67 15.21 14.59
CA ARG A 126 -9.15 13.85 14.76
C ARG A 126 -10.23 12.80 14.51
N GLU A 127 -11.40 12.97 15.08
CA GLU A 127 -12.53 12.08 14.90
C GLU A 127 -12.90 11.94 13.41
N GLN A 128 -12.90 13.07 12.69
CA GLN A 128 -13.18 13.08 11.26
C GLN A 128 -12.10 12.32 10.45
N GLN A 129 -10.80 12.57 10.73
CA GLN A 129 -9.71 11.87 10.07
C GLN A 129 -9.82 10.33 10.25
N ILE A 130 -10.08 9.89 11.47
CA ILE A 130 -10.26 8.47 11.76
C ILE A 130 -11.51 7.90 11.06
N ALA A 131 -12.63 8.63 11.09
CA ALA A 131 -13.86 8.21 10.42
C ALA A 131 -13.68 8.12 8.89
N ASP A 132 -12.98 9.06 8.28
CA ASP A 132 -12.71 9.07 6.85
C ASP A 132 -11.84 7.90 6.43
N VAL A 133 -10.79 7.58 7.19
CA VAL A 133 -9.96 6.40 6.93
C VAL A 133 -10.78 5.11 7.09
N LYS A 134 -11.59 4.96 8.14
CA LYS A 134 -12.46 3.78 8.33
C LYS A 134 -13.44 3.61 7.18
N ARG A 135 -14.08 4.69 6.74
CA ARG A 135 -14.95 4.66 5.55
C ARG A 135 -14.20 4.20 4.30
N TRP A 136 -12.93 4.64 4.14
CA TRP A 136 -12.14 4.20 3.00
C TRP A 136 -11.68 2.74 3.13
N ILE A 137 -11.46 2.23 4.33
CA ILE A 137 -11.22 0.81 4.58
C ILE A 137 -12.42 -0.04 4.11
N ASP A 138 -13.66 0.39 4.40
CA ASP A 138 -14.87 -0.27 3.90
C ASP A 138 -14.90 -0.31 2.36
N ASN A 139 -14.59 0.81 1.71
CA ASN A 139 -14.50 0.89 0.25
C ASN A 139 -13.40 -0.02 -0.32
N ALA A 140 -12.23 -0.06 0.30
CA ALA A 140 -11.13 -0.92 -0.09
C ALA A 140 -11.50 -2.40 0.01
N ALA A 141 -12.23 -2.79 1.06
CA ALA A 141 -12.74 -4.16 1.21
C ALA A 141 -13.73 -4.53 0.09
N VAL A 142 -14.63 -3.62 -0.32
CA VAL A 142 -15.52 -3.82 -1.47
C VAL A 142 -14.73 -3.97 -2.77
N LEU A 143 -13.74 -3.11 -2.99
CA LEU A 143 -12.82 -3.17 -4.14
C LEU A 143 -11.93 -4.44 -4.12
N THR A 144 -11.82 -5.13 -2.98
CA THR A 144 -10.81 -6.17 -2.73
C THR A 144 -9.36 -5.66 -2.86
N ALA A 145 -9.15 -4.37 -2.59
CA ALA A 145 -7.82 -3.81 -2.49
C ALA A 145 -7.15 -4.31 -1.20
N PRO A 146 -6.02 -5.01 -1.28
CA PRO A 146 -5.42 -5.65 -0.11
C PRO A 146 -4.74 -4.67 0.83
N VAL A 147 -4.38 -3.49 0.34
CA VAL A 147 -3.58 -2.50 1.08
C VAL A 147 -4.04 -1.09 0.78
N ILE A 148 -4.00 -0.23 1.81
CA ILE A 148 -4.26 1.21 1.71
C ILE A 148 -3.01 1.95 2.16
N ARG A 149 -2.48 2.83 1.30
CA ARG A 149 -1.46 3.78 1.70
C ARG A 149 -2.09 4.85 2.60
N ILE A 150 -1.47 5.09 3.74
CA ILE A 150 -1.82 6.15 4.70
C ILE A 150 -0.62 7.04 5.03
N PHE A 151 -0.87 8.20 5.61
CA PHE A 151 0.15 9.10 6.17
C PHE A 151 0.14 9.04 7.70
N ALA A 152 1.28 9.40 8.33
CA ALA A 152 1.33 9.64 9.77
C ALA A 152 0.59 10.95 10.13
N GLY A 153 0.67 11.92 9.25
CA GLY A 153 0.20 13.28 9.50
C GLY A 153 1.33 14.22 9.95
N HIS A 154 0.95 15.38 10.47
CA HIS A 154 1.88 16.45 10.82
C HIS A 154 1.76 16.84 12.28
N ALA A 155 2.90 17.20 12.91
CA ALA A 155 2.89 17.80 14.24
C ALA A 155 2.11 19.13 14.22
N LYS A 156 1.23 19.33 15.19
CA LYS A 156 0.42 20.55 15.30
C LYS A 156 1.12 21.59 16.18
N LYS A 157 0.93 22.87 15.86
CA LYS A 157 1.52 23.97 16.61
C LYS A 157 1.11 23.89 18.10
N GLY A 158 2.10 23.95 18.98
CA GLY A 158 1.88 23.90 20.43
C GLY A 158 1.72 22.48 21.01
N VAL A 159 1.78 21.43 20.18
CA VAL A 159 1.80 20.04 20.64
C VAL A 159 3.25 19.57 20.76
N PRO A 160 3.72 19.10 21.93
CA PRO A 160 5.07 18.55 22.10
C PRO A 160 5.34 17.36 21.15
N ALA A 161 6.59 17.17 20.75
CA ALA A 161 6.97 16.16 19.77
C ALA A 161 6.60 14.72 20.20
N ASP A 162 6.81 14.40 21.49
CA ASP A 162 6.45 13.10 22.06
C ASP A 162 4.93 12.88 22.10
N GLN A 163 4.16 13.93 22.34
CA GLN A 163 2.70 13.87 22.27
C GLN A 163 2.23 13.73 20.83
N SER A 164 2.81 14.47 19.87
CA SER A 164 2.51 14.32 18.45
C SER A 164 2.75 12.89 17.97
N HIS A 165 3.88 12.30 18.38
CA HIS A 165 4.20 10.90 18.07
C HIS A 165 3.14 9.94 18.62
N ARG A 166 2.77 10.07 19.92
CA ARG A 166 1.71 9.24 20.51
C ARG A 166 0.36 9.37 19.79
N LEU A 167 -0.04 10.59 19.44
CA LEU A 167 -1.29 10.82 18.70
C LEU A 167 -1.30 10.11 17.35
N MET A 168 -0.18 10.12 16.63
CA MET A 168 -0.04 9.41 15.35
C MET A 168 -0.13 7.90 15.55
N VAL A 169 0.61 7.35 16.50
CA VAL A 169 0.59 5.92 16.82
C VAL A 169 -0.81 5.46 17.22
N GLU A 170 -1.48 6.16 18.15
CA GLU A 170 -2.83 5.84 18.59
C GLU A 170 -3.84 5.88 17.43
N GLY A 171 -3.75 6.88 16.52
CA GLY A 171 -4.63 6.96 15.37
C GLY A 171 -4.41 5.81 14.38
N MET A 172 -3.14 5.48 14.08
CA MET A 172 -2.80 4.34 13.23
C MET A 172 -3.24 3.01 13.85
N GLN A 173 -3.01 2.82 15.17
CA GLN A 173 -3.46 1.62 15.88
C GLN A 173 -4.97 1.43 15.76
N GLU A 174 -5.77 2.49 16.02
CA GLU A 174 -7.21 2.42 15.96
C GLU A 174 -7.74 2.02 14.57
N VAL A 175 -7.17 2.58 13.51
CA VAL A 175 -7.60 2.24 12.14
C VAL A 175 -7.07 0.87 11.69
N CYS A 176 -5.91 0.42 12.19
CA CYS A 176 -5.39 -0.93 11.94
C CYS A 176 -6.27 -2.01 12.59
N ASP A 177 -6.74 -1.78 13.82
CA ASP A 177 -7.67 -2.68 14.52
C ASP A 177 -9.00 -2.82 13.77
N TYR A 178 -9.43 -1.76 13.07
CA TYR A 178 -10.59 -1.80 12.20
C TYR A 178 -10.29 -2.54 10.89
N ALA A 179 -9.20 -2.18 10.21
CA ALA A 179 -8.81 -2.73 8.91
C ALA A 179 -8.56 -4.25 8.97
N GLY A 180 -7.95 -4.72 10.05
CA GLY A 180 -7.68 -6.14 10.25
C GLY A 180 -8.93 -7.01 10.32
N LYS A 181 -10.06 -6.48 10.80
CA LYS A 181 -11.36 -7.19 10.80
C LYS A 181 -11.91 -7.41 9.39
N LEU A 182 -11.48 -6.58 8.45
CA LEU A 182 -11.89 -6.63 7.03
C LEU A 182 -10.80 -7.24 6.13
N GLY A 183 -9.66 -7.65 6.71
CA GLY A 183 -8.55 -8.25 5.96
C GLY A 183 -7.80 -7.25 5.07
N VAL A 184 -7.78 -5.97 5.45
CA VAL A 184 -7.11 -4.89 4.72
C VAL A 184 -5.87 -4.46 5.50
N PHE A 185 -4.72 -4.38 4.82
CA PHE A 185 -3.49 -3.83 5.37
C PHE A 185 -3.45 -2.31 5.27
N LEU A 186 -2.85 -1.66 6.26
CA LEU A 186 -2.51 -0.24 6.19
C LEU A 186 -0.99 -0.08 6.04
N ALA A 187 -0.58 0.69 5.06
CA ALA A 187 0.82 0.88 4.71
C ALA A 187 1.21 2.36 4.87
N LEU A 188 2.08 2.64 5.84
CA LEU A 188 2.58 3.99 6.14
C LEU A 188 3.60 4.42 5.10
N GLU A 189 3.36 5.57 4.46
CA GLU A 189 4.27 6.13 3.48
C GLU A 189 5.37 6.99 4.11
N ASN A 190 6.59 6.89 3.57
CA ASN A 190 7.64 7.87 3.78
C ASN A 190 7.33 9.15 2.99
N HIS A 191 6.67 10.12 3.65
CA HIS A 191 6.14 11.33 3.00
C HIS A 191 6.47 12.61 3.77
N GLY A 192 7.75 12.79 4.14
CA GLY A 192 8.19 13.97 4.88
C GLY A 192 7.73 14.00 6.35
N GLY A 193 7.92 15.13 7.02
CA GLY A 193 7.57 15.27 8.43
C GLY A 193 8.18 14.17 9.31
N PRO A 194 7.39 13.47 10.11
CA PRO A 194 7.89 12.40 10.98
C PRO A 194 8.40 11.17 10.21
N THR A 195 8.06 11.03 8.94
CA THR A 195 8.48 9.93 8.05
C THR A 195 9.50 10.37 7.00
N ALA A 196 10.16 11.51 7.22
CA ALA A 196 11.15 12.07 6.29
C ALA A 196 12.46 11.28 6.22
N THR A 197 12.73 10.42 7.20
CA THR A 197 13.90 9.55 7.28
C THR A 197 13.48 8.11 7.59
N ALA A 198 14.33 7.15 7.24
CA ALA A 198 14.11 5.74 7.56
C ALA A 198 13.92 5.53 9.07
N ASP A 199 14.77 6.14 9.91
CA ASP A 199 14.67 6.03 11.37
C ASP A 199 13.33 6.56 11.89
N GLY A 200 12.87 7.71 11.39
CA GLY A 200 11.59 8.30 11.80
C GLY A 200 10.41 7.43 11.41
N LEU A 201 10.40 6.93 10.19
CA LEU A 201 9.39 6.01 9.68
C LEU A 201 9.37 4.71 10.48
N LEU A 202 10.54 4.06 10.65
CA LEU A 202 10.64 2.77 11.33
C LEU A 202 10.32 2.88 12.82
N LYS A 203 10.56 4.05 13.44
CA LYS A 203 10.11 4.31 14.81
C LYS A 203 8.59 4.22 14.92
N LEU A 204 7.84 4.86 14.02
CA LEU A 204 6.38 4.77 13.99
C LEU A 204 5.91 3.34 13.70
N VAL A 205 6.56 2.65 12.73
CA VAL A 205 6.23 1.27 12.38
C VAL A 205 6.38 0.32 13.56
N LYS A 206 7.43 0.50 14.36
CA LYS A 206 7.69 -0.34 15.56
C LYS A 206 6.74 -0.03 16.72
N ASP A 207 6.27 1.21 16.82
CA ASP A 207 5.41 1.63 17.92
C ASP A 207 3.91 1.30 17.66
N VAL A 208 3.53 0.95 16.43
CA VAL A 208 2.17 0.45 16.08
C VAL A 208 2.15 -1.07 16.17
N ASP A 209 1.47 -1.59 17.19
CA ASP A 209 1.36 -3.05 17.43
C ASP A 209 0.17 -3.65 16.66
N SER A 210 0.37 -3.92 15.36
CA SER A 210 -0.65 -4.54 14.52
C SER A 210 -0.05 -5.43 13.43
N PRO A 211 -0.54 -6.67 13.26
CA PRO A 211 -0.13 -7.52 12.15
C PRO A 211 -0.68 -7.05 10.79
N TRP A 212 -1.54 -6.06 10.78
CA TRP A 212 -2.15 -5.45 9.57
C TRP A 212 -1.49 -4.13 9.19
N PHE A 213 -0.29 -3.87 9.70
CA PHE A 213 0.45 -2.65 9.47
C PHE A 213 1.84 -2.91 8.89
N GLY A 214 2.31 -2.02 8.03
CA GLY A 214 3.65 -2.02 7.45
C GLY A 214 3.91 -0.76 6.66
N VAL A 215 4.78 -0.82 5.66
CA VAL A 215 5.25 0.34 4.91
C VAL A 215 4.74 0.34 3.48
N ASN A 216 4.28 1.51 3.01
CA ASN A 216 4.23 1.88 1.60
C ASN A 216 5.55 2.59 1.28
N LEU A 217 6.48 1.87 0.66
CA LEU A 217 7.79 2.38 0.33
C LEU A 217 7.71 3.21 -0.95
N ASP A 218 7.73 4.54 -0.81
CA ASP A 218 7.88 5.46 -1.94
C ASP A 218 9.36 5.71 -2.22
N THR A 219 9.82 5.42 -3.42
CA THR A 219 11.24 5.49 -3.77
C THR A 219 11.76 6.90 -3.97
N GLY A 220 10.89 7.91 -4.09
CA GLY A 220 11.26 9.30 -4.37
C GLY A 220 11.11 10.27 -3.20
N ASN A 221 10.54 9.85 -2.07
CA ASN A 221 10.16 10.75 -1.00
C ASN A 221 11.22 10.90 0.12
N PHE A 222 12.31 10.17 0.08
CA PHE A 222 13.48 10.48 0.91
C PHE A 222 14.31 11.58 0.26
N HIS A 223 14.90 12.44 1.08
CA HIS A 223 15.67 13.62 0.64
C HIS A 223 17.03 13.74 1.38
N SER A 224 17.56 12.61 1.85
CA SER A 224 18.89 12.52 2.45
C SER A 224 19.99 12.50 1.40
N ASP A 225 21.25 12.51 1.85
CA ASP A 225 22.42 12.44 0.96
C ASP A 225 22.53 11.07 0.25
N ASP A 226 22.02 10.00 0.86
CA ASP A 226 21.90 8.66 0.26
C ASP A 226 20.50 8.08 0.46
N ILE A 227 19.61 8.42 -0.45
CA ILE A 227 18.21 7.94 -0.43
C ILE A 227 18.13 6.42 -0.56
N TYR A 228 19.04 5.80 -1.31
CA TYR A 228 19.02 4.36 -1.53
C TYR A 228 19.40 3.59 -0.26
N ALA A 229 20.29 4.12 0.56
CA ALA A 229 20.59 3.54 1.88
C ALA A 229 19.37 3.59 2.80
N GLU A 230 18.55 4.63 2.74
CA GLU A 230 17.29 4.69 3.47
C GLU A 230 16.27 3.69 2.92
N LEU A 231 16.18 3.55 1.59
CA LEU A 231 15.31 2.55 0.97
C LEU A 231 15.70 1.11 1.36
N GLU A 232 17.02 0.81 1.42
CA GLU A 232 17.53 -0.49 1.87
C GLU A 232 17.11 -0.82 3.32
N GLN A 233 17.12 0.16 4.22
CA GLN A 233 16.69 -0.02 5.60
C GLN A 233 15.18 -0.30 5.73
N VAL A 234 14.36 0.30 4.87
CA VAL A 234 12.90 0.27 4.97
C VAL A 234 12.28 -0.87 4.16
N ALA A 235 12.91 -1.28 3.05
CA ALA A 235 12.39 -2.30 2.15
C ALA A 235 11.93 -3.60 2.83
N PRO A 236 12.59 -4.13 3.90
CA PRO A 236 12.12 -5.33 4.61
C PRO A 236 10.73 -5.21 5.24
N TYR A 237 10.22 -4.00 5.42
CA TYR A 237 8.90 -3.73 6.02
C TYR A 237 7.83 -3.39 4.99
N ALA A 238 8.17 -3.41 3.69
CA ALA A 238 7.29 -2.96 2.62
C ALA A 238 6.15 -3.95 2.34
N LEU A 239 4.91 -3.47 2.46
CA LEU A 239 3.68 -4.14 1.99
C LEU A 239 3.36 -3.76 0.54
N ASN A 240 3.71 -2.54 0.15
CA ASN A 240 3.54 -1.98 -1.17
C ASN A 240 4.75 -1.09 -1.50
N VAL A 241 5.09 -0.97 -2.78
CA VAL A 241 6.21 -0.12 -3.23
C VAL A 241 5.72 0.79 -4.35
N GLN A 242 5.81 2.10 -4.15
CA GLN A 242 5.58 3.10 -5.21
C GLN A 242 6.93 3.51 -5.80
N VAL A 243 7.09 3.29 -7.09
CA VAL A 243 8.35 3.53 -7.80
C VAL A 243 8.24 4.82 -8.61
N LYS A 244 8.93 5.86 -8.13
CA LYS A 244 9.03 7.16 -8.82
C LYS A 244 10.00 7.07 -9.99
N VAL A 245 9.75 7.83 -11.04
CA VAL A 245 10.64 7.93 -12.21
C VAL A 245 11.79 8.91 -11.99
N VAL A 246 11.66 9.77 -10.98
CA VAL A 246 12.63 10.76 -10.57
C VAL A 246 12.77 10.73 -9.05
N VAL A 247 13.99 10.83 -8.56
CA VAL A 247 14.32 10.81 -7.13
C VAL A 247 15.15 12.04 -6.74
N SER A 248 15.28 12.29 -5.44
CA SER A 248 16.20 13.31 -4.93
C SER A 248 17.63 12.78 -5.00
N GLY A 249 18.46 13.42 -5.82
CA GLY A 249 19.88 13.12 -5.90
C GLY A 249 20.72 13.98 -4.95
N PRO A 250 22.05 13.93 -5.08
CA PRO A 250 22.97 14.82 -4.39
C PRO A 250 22.56 16.28 -4.58
N ASP A 251 22.78 17.11 -3.60
CA ASP A 251 22.34 18.52 -3.59
C ASP A 251 20.82 18.73 -3.68
N LYS A 252 20.01 17.70 -3.38
CA LYS A 252 18.54 17.72 -3.45
C LYS A 252 18.00 18.07 -4.84
N LYS A 253 18.80 17.81 -5.88
CA LYS A 253 18.34 17.95 -7.26
C LYS A 253 17.64 16.69 -7.72
N LYS A 254 16.61 16.85 -8.54
CA LYS A 254 15.94 15.73 -9.20
C LYS A 254 16.90 15.04 -10.17
N VAL A 255 16.99 13.73 -10.05
CA VAL A 255 17.73 12.84 -10.95
C VAL A 255 16.86 11.68 -11.38
N PRO A 256 17.07 11.10 -12.57
CA PRO A 256 16.36 9.88 -12.95
C PRO A 256 16.58 8.75 -11.96
N THR A 257 15.54 7.97 -11.69
CA THR A 257 15.61 6.80 -10.83
C THR A 257 16.53 5.73 -11.43
N ASP A 258 17.43 5.19 -10.61
CA ASP A 258 18.16 3.94 -10.95
C ASP A 258 17.26 2.73 -10.67
N PHE A 259 16.47 2.33 -11.67
CA PHE A 259 15.54 1.20 -11.58
C PHE A 259 16.25 -0.13 -11.27
N ALA A 260 17.48 -0.32 -11.76
CA ALA A 260 18.26 -1.53 -11.48
C ALA A 260 18.65 -1.59 -9.99
N ARG A 261 19.01 -0.45 -9.39
CA ARG A 261 19.31 -0.36 -7.95
C ARG A 261 18.06 -0.58 -7.11
N ILE A 262 16.91 -0.01 -7.49
CA ILE A 262 15.62 -0.28 -6.83
C ILE A 262 15.30 -1.79 -6.89
N ALA A 263 15.39 -2.39 -8.06
CA ALA A 263 15.13 -3.82 -8.23
C ALA A 263 16.06 -4.68 -7.36
N LYS A 264 17.34 -4.31 -7.24
CA LYS A 264 18.30 -4.98 -6.34
C LYS A 264 17.87 -4.86 -4.88
N ILE A 265 17.51 -3.66 -4.41
CA ILE A 265 17.04 -3.42 -3.04
C ILE A 265 15.83 -4.31 -2.72
N LEU A 266 14.85 -4.36 -3.62
CA LEU A 266 13.66 -5.18 -3.43
C LEU A 266 13.95 -6.68 -3.45
N ARG A 267 14.91 -7.13 -4.28
CA ARG A 267 15.37 -8.54 -4.28
C ARG A 267 16.08 -8.89 -2.98
N ASP A 268 16.98 -8.05 -2.51
CA ASP A 268 17.74 -8.26 -1.27
C ASP A 268 16.81 -8.30 -0.05
N ALA A 269 15.74 -7.51 -0.06
CA ALA A 269 14.69 -7.54 0.97
C ALA A 269 13.71 -8.73 0.84
N ASN A 270 13.87 -9.60 -0.16
CA ASN A 270 12.92 -10.67 -0.50
C ASN A 270 11.48 -10.16 -0.70
N TYR A 271 11.32 -8.94 -1.23
CA TYR A 271 10.01 -8.34 -1.45
C TYR A 271 9.16 -9.19 -2.40
N ARG A 272 7.89 -9.36 -2.03
CA ARG A 272 6.89 -10.08 -2.83
C ARG A 272 5.61 -9.26 -2.85
N GLY A 273 5.37 -8.58 -3.96
CA GLY A 273 4.21 -7.68 -4.04
C GLY A 273 4.19 -6.87 -5.32
N PHE A 274 3.44 -5.80 -5.29
CA PHE A 274 3.34 -4.88 -6.41
C PHE A 274 4.44 -3.83 -6.36
N ALA A 275 5.17 -3.68 -7.47
CA ALA A 275 5.94 -2.48 -7.78
C ALA A 275 5.02 -1.57 -8.61
N VAL A 276 4.55 -0.52 -7.96
CA VAL A 276 3.56 0.40 -8.50
C VAL A 276 4.28 1.59 -9.10
N LEU A 277 4.28 1.74 -10.42
CA LEU A 277 4.84 2.94 -11.04
C LEU A 277 4.03 4.18 -10.60
N GLU A 278 4.71 5.22 -10.17
CA GLU A 278 4.10 6.51 -9.89
C GLU A 278 4.82 7.65 -10.63
N TYR A 279 4.17 8.15 -11.68
CA TYR A 279 4.70 9.22 -12.53
C TYR A 279 4.20 10.58 -12.07
N GLU A 280 5.11 11.48 -11.72
CA GLU A 280 4.74 12.81 -11.20
C GLU A 280 5.28 13.98 -12.04
N GLU A 281 5.97 13.69 -13.14
CA GLU A 281 6.54 14.73 -13.98
C GLU A 281 5.49 15.45 -14.84
N ASN A 282 5.93 16.41 -15.66
CA ASN A 282 5.01 17.37 -16.31
C ASN A 282 4.49 16.92 -17.67
N GLU A 283 5.12 15.95 -18.29
CA GLU A 283 4.73 15.43 -19.61
C GLU A 283 3.41 14.65 -19.54
N ASP A 284 2.85 14.32 -20.70
CA ASP A 284 1.60 13.57 -20.76
C ASP A 284 1.78 12.14 -20.21
N PRO A 285 1.11 11.79 -19.10
CA PRO A 285 1.29 10.47 -18.47
C PRO A 285 0.82 9.33 -19.38
N ARG A 286 -0.09 9.55 -20.33
CA ARG A 286 -0.51 8.51 -21.29
C ARG A 286 0.57 8.17 -22.29
N VAL A 287 1.53 9.08 -22.51
CA VAL A 287 2.69 8.89 -23.38
C VAL A 287 3.88 8.35 -22.61
N GLU A 288 4.09 8.85 -21.39
CA GLU A 288 5.29 8.53 -20.60
C GLU A 288 5.14 7.25 -19.76
N CYS A 289 4.00 7.03 -19.11
CA CYS A 289 3.81 5.84 -18.28
C CYS A 289 4.08 4.53 -19.02
N PRO A 290 3.64 4.31 -20.27
CA PRO A 290 3.98 3.09 -21.01
C PRO A 290 5.49 2.86 -21.14
N LYS A 291 6.28 3.91 -21.37
CA LYS A 291 7.75 3.82 -21.50
C LYS A 291 8.38 3.41 -20.17
N TYR A 292 7.97 4.05 -19.08
CA TYR A 292 8.53 3.75 -17.75
C TYR A 292 8.07 2.39 -17.22
N VAL A 293 6.87 1.92 -17.59
CA VAL A 293 6.42 0.56 -17.31
C VAL A 293 7.37 -0.47 -17.93
N GLU A 294 7.79 -0.28 -19.19
CA GLU A 294 8.73 -1.21 -19.84
C GLU A 294 10.11 -1.17 -19.17
N ILE A 295 10.64 0.01 -18.85
CA ILE A 295 11.91 0.14 -18.13
C ILE A 295 11.83 -0.57 -16.76
N LEU A 296 10.75 -0.38 -16.03
CA LEU A 296 10.55 -1.05 -14.74
C LEU A 296 10.39 -2.56 -14.90
N ARG A 297 9.66 -3.01 -15.93
CA ARG A 297 9.51 -4.43 -16.27
C ARG A 297 10.85 -5.10 -16.51
N GLU A 298 11.70 -4.49 -17.34
CA GLU A 298 13.05 -4.99 -17.63
C GLU A 298 13.94 -5.04 -16.38
N ALA A 299 13.86 -4.02 -15.51
CA ALA A 299 14.67 -3.97 -14.29
C ALA A 299 14.24 -5.05 -13.26
N LEU A 300 12.96 -5.42 -13.23
CA LEU A 300 12.41 -6.41 -12.30
C LEU A 300 12.46 -7.86 -12.83
N ALA A 301 12.69 -8.06 -14.10
CA ALA A 301 12.90 -9.39 -14.70
C ALA A 301 14.20 -10.04 -14.19
#